data_ce70fc4ba3b576d64a39e82c5fcdcec5
#
_entry.id   ce70fc4ba3b576d64a39e82c5fcdcec5
#
_cell.length_a   1.000
_cell.length_b   1.000
_cell.length_c   1.000
_cell.angle_alpha   90.00
_cell.angle_beta   90.00
_cell.angle_gamma   90.00
#
_symmetry.space_group_name_H-M   'P 1'
#
loop_
_entity.id
_entity.type
_entity.pdbx_description
1 polymer ?
#
loop_
_entity_poly.entity_id
_entity_poly.type
_entity_poly.pdbx_seq_one_letter_code
_entity_poly.pdbx_strand_id
1 'polypeptide(L)'
;RHAGGINYPKGGVGVIAAKLVAGLESHGGAIRYKARVTQVLLENNTAVGVKLASGEELRARRVVSNATRWDTFGALVDAAHTPKAETTWRRRYKPSPSFLSLHLGIDAQIVPQAHHCHHLLLEDWAEMEAEQGVVFLSMPTLLDPALAPAGRHILHTFTPSAIEAWNHL
;
A
#
# COMPACT_ATOMS: atom_id res chain seq x y z
N ARG A 1 -11.43 21.61 -0.12
CA ARG A 1 -12.66 21.27 -0.89
C ARG A 1 -12.21 20.52 -2.13
N HIS A 2 -12.64 19.27 -2.29
CA HIS A 2 -12.38 18.47 -3.49
C HIS A 2 -13.38 18.91 -4.57
N ALA A 3 -12.97 19.81 -5.45
CA ALA A 3 -13.83 20.33 -6.50
C ALA A 3 -14.12 19.33 -7.64
N GLY A 4 -13.40 18.20 -7.70
CA GLY A 4 -13.45 17.23 -8.81
C GLY A 4 -14.07 15.87 -8.48
N GLY A 5 -14.56 15.64 -7.26
CA GLY A 5 -15.10 14.34 -6.85
C GLY A 5 -14.03 13.24 -6.76
N ILE A 6 -14.48 12.00 -6.62
CA ILE A 6 -13.64 10.79 -6.61
C ILE A 6 -13.75 10.12 -7.98
N ASN A 7 -12.61 9.82 -8.59
CA ASN A 7 -12.54 9.16 -9.88
C ASN A 7 -11.97 7.75 -9.73
N TYR A 8 -12.56 6.78 -10.40
CA TYR A 8 -12.07 5.43 -10.49
C TYR A 8 -11.37 5.22 -11.85
N PRO A 9 -10.10 4.80 -11.90
CA PRO A 9 -9.40 4.61 -13.16
C PRO A 9 -9.95 3.40 -13.92
N LYS A 10 -10.29 3.57 -15.20
CA LYS A 10 -10.69 2.46 -16.06
C LYS A 10 -9.57 1.42 -16.14
N GLY A 11 -9.88 0.15 -15.95
CA GLY A 11 -8.90 -0.94 -15.83
C GLY A 11 -8.40 -1.18 -14.40
N GLY A 12 -9.00 -0.51 -13.39
CA GLY A 12 -8.67 -0.68 -11.98
C GLY A 12 -7.50 0.17 -11.51
N VAL A 13 -7.29 0.21 -10.19
CA VAL A 13 -6.26 1.05 -9.54
C VAL A 13 -4.84 0.67 -9.98
N GLY A 14 -4.60 -0.59 -10.33
CA GLY A 14 -3.29 -1.06 -10.83
C GLY A 14 -2.80 -0.37 -12.11
N VAL A 15 -3.73 0.21 -12.90
CA VAL A 15 -3.39 0.99 -14.10
C VAL A 15 -2.53 2.20 -13.76
N ILE A 16 -2.70 2.81 -12.59
CA ILE A 16 -1.89 3.96 -12.15
C ILE A 16 -0.41 3.55 -12.08
N ALA A 17 -0.12 2.44 -11.38
CA ALA A 17 1.25 1.93 -11.28
C ALA A 17 1.81 1.55 -12.66
N ALA A 18 1.03 0.85 -13.49
CA ALA A 18 1.45 0.47 -14.85
C ALA A 18 1.80 1.69 -15.72
N LYS A 19 1.02 2.77 -15.64
CA LYS A 19 1.29 4.02 -16.37
C LYS A 19 2.52 4.74 -15.84
N LEU A 20 2.77 4.73 -14.55
CA LEU A 20 3.99 5.30 -13.96
C LEU A 20 5.23 4.51 -14.39
N VAL A 21 5.15 3.18 -14.42
CA VAL A 21 6.23 2.32 -14.96
C VAL A 21 6.52 2.65 -16.40
N ALA A 22 5.50 2.66 -17.27
CA ALA A 22 5.68 2.99 -18.68
C ALA A 22 6.25 4.39 -18.88
N GLY A 23 5.82 5.37 -18.07
CA GLY A 23 6.38 6.72 -18.08
C GLY A 23 7.86 6.75 -17.69
N LEU A 24 8.24 6.02 -16.64
CA LEU A 24 9.64 5.90 -16.22
C LEU A 24 10.51 5.30 -17.33
N GLU A 25 10.07 4.19 -17.93
CA GLU A 25 10.80 3.49 -18.98
C GLU A 25 10.94 4.33 -20.25
N SER A 26 9.91 5.09 -20.62
CA SER A 26 9.96 6.00 -21.78
C SER A 26 10.98 7.15 -21.62
N HIS A 27 11.40 7.43 -20.38
CA HIS A 27 12.46 8.41 -20.05
C HIS A 27 13.81 7.74 -19.73
N GLY A 28 14.01 6.49 -20.14
CA GLY A 28 15.27 5.76 -19.96
C GLY A 28 15.48 5.20 -18.55
N GLY A 29 14.45 5.21 -17.70
CA GLY A 29 14.48 4.52 -16.41
C GLY A 29 14.30 3.01 -16.57
N ALA A 30 14.63 2.26 -15.52
CA ALA A 30 14.43 0.81 -15.47
C ALA A 30 13.79 0.38 -14.15
N ILE A 31 12.97 -0.67 -14.20
CA ILE A 31 12.37 -1.29 -13.02
C ILE A 31 12.91 -2.72 -12.87
N ARG A 32 13.32 -3.04 -11.65
CA ARG A 32 13.72 -4.40 -11.29
C ARG A 32 12.76 -4.95 -10.27
N TYR A 33 11.94 -5.90 -10.69
CA TYR A 33 11.05 -6.66 -9.81
C TYR A 33 11.82 -7.77 -9.08
N LYS A 34 11.27 -8.26 -7.97
CA LYS A 34 11.86 -9.33 -7.16
C LYS A 34 13.30 -9.02 -6.68
N ALA A 35 13.64 -7.74 -6.60
CA ALA A 35 14.95 -7.23 -6.21
C ALA A 35 14.86 -6.67 -4.78
N ARG A 36 14.87 -7.56 -3.77
CA ARG A 36 14.80 -7.14 -2.36
C ARG A 36 16.07 -6.42 -1.96
N VAL A 37 15.94 -5.15 -1.59
CA VAL A 37 17.02 -4.37 -0.98
C VAL A 37 17.16 -4.77 0.49
N THR A 38 18.39 -5.02 0.92
CA THR A 38 18.72 -5.39 2.30
C THR A 38 19.56 -4.35 3.03
N GLN A 39 20.18 -3.42 2.28
CA GLN A 39 21.01 -2.38 2.87
C GLN A 39 21.12 -1.17 1.94
N VAL A 40 21.16 0.02 2.53
CA VAL A 40 21.63 1.26 1.87
C VAL A 40 23.13 1.35 2.06
N LEU A 41 23.87 1.45 0.96
CA LEU A 41 25.33 1.60 0.99
C LEU A 41 25.68 3.06 1.33
N LEU A 42 26.55 3.25 2.29
CA LEU A 42 26.99 4.55 2.78
C LEU A 42 28.49 4.71 2.66
N GLU A 43 28.93 5.86 2.16
CA GLU A 43 30.32 6.29 2.16
C GLU A 43 30.37 7.73 2.70
N ASN A 44 31.16 7.96 3.73
CA ASN A 44 31.27 9.28 4.40
C ASN A 44 29.87 9.89 4.75
N ASN A 45 28.99 9.09 5.35
CA ASN A 45 27.60 9.45 5.67
C ASN A 45 26.72 9.85 4.47
N THR A 46 27.12 9.51 3.25
CA THR A 46 26.36 9.76 2.03
C THR A 46 25.87 8.46 1.44
N ALA A 47 24.58 8.38 1.07
CA ALA A 47 24.04 7.22 0.39
C ALA A 47 24.60 7.15 -1.05
N VAL A 48 25.27 6.05 -1.38
CA VAL A 48 25.95 5.81 -2.65
C VAL A 48 25.40 4.62 -3.44
N GLY A 49 24.35 3.97 -2.92
CA GLY A 49 23.75 2.83 -3.58
C GLY A 49 22.95 1.95 -2.63
N VAL A 50 22.61 0.79 -3.10
CA VAL A 50 21.89 -0.24 -2.33
C VAL A 50 22.49 -1.62 -2.56
N LYS A 51 22.35 -2.51 -1.56
CA LYS A 51 22.69 -3.93 -1.67
C LYS A 51 21.42 -4.76 -1.73
N LEU A 52 21.37 -5.69 -2.65
CA LEU A 52 20.28 -6.63 -2.82
C LEU A 52 20.49 -7.90 -1.97
N ALA A 53 19.43 -8.65 -1.72
CA ALA A 53 19.48 -9.94 -1.04
C ALA A 53 20.32 -10.99 -1.81
N SER A 54 20.49 -10.81 -3.12
CA SER A 54 21.40 -11.62 -3.95
C SER A 54 22.89 -11.37 -3.67
N GLY A 55 23.21 -10.32 -2.91
CA GLY A 55 24.58 -9.84 -2.70
C GLY A 55 25.03 -8.79 -3.72
N GLU A 56 24.28 -8.57 -4.79
CA GLU A 56 24.58 -7.54 -5.80
C GLU A 56 24.50 -6.14 -5.22
N GLU A 57 25.43 -5.27 -5.57
CA GLU A 57 25.45 -3.86 -5.20
C GLU A 57 25.13 -2.99 -6.40
N LEU A 58 24.18 -2.10 -6.25
CA LEU A 58 23.76 -1.12 -7.25
C LEU A 58 24.19 0.27 -6.79
N ARG A 59 25.09 0.89 -7.52
CA ARG A 59 25.59 2.22 -7.22
C ARG A 59 24.66 3.31 -7.78
N ALA A 60 24.44 4.37 -6.99
CA ALA A 60 23.61 5.49 -7.38
C ALA A 60 24.09 6.77 -6.71
N ARG A 61 23.90 7.90 -7.39
CA ARG A 61 24.21 9.22 -6.81
C ARG A 61 23.23 9.65 -5.71
N ARG A 62 22.04 9.09 -5.71
CA ARG A 62 20.96 9.35 -4.73
C ARG A 62 20.15 8.09 -4.53
N VAL A 63 19.68 7.87 -3.32
CA VAL A 63 18.77 6.78 -2.97
C VAL A 63 17.52 7.39 -2.37
N VAL A 64 16.35 6.99 -2.90
CA VAL A 64 15.04 7.36 -2.35
C VAL A 64 14.38 6.09 -1.84
N SER A 65 14.02 6.07 -0.57
CA SER A 65 13.32 4.95 0.06
C SER A 65 11.83 5.25 0.19
N ASN A 66 10.99 4.33 -0.29
CA ASN A 66 9.54 4.30 -0.02
C ASN A 66 9.17 3.22 1.01
N ALA A 67 10.15 2.55 1.63
CA ALA A 67 9.91 1.73 2.81
C ALA A 67 9.46 2.60 3.98
N THR A 68 8.84 2.00 4.99
CA THR A 68 8.49 2.75 6.19
C THR A 68 9.74 3.39 6.79
N ARG A 69 9.56 4.45 7.56
CA ARG A 69 10.68 5.12 8.22
C ARG A 69 11.34 4.20 9.27
N TRP A 70 10.54 3.32 9.88
CA TRP A 70 11.03 2.27 10.79
C TRP A 70 11.93 1.28 10.05
N ASP A 71 11.51 0.80 8.88
CA ASP A 71 12.30 -0.14 8.08
C ASP A 71 13.54 0.55 7.49
N THR A 72 13.38 1.75 6.96
CA THR A 72 14.51 2.49 6.36
C THR A 72 15.64 2.68 7.37
N PHE A 73 15.35 3.22 8.55
CA PHE A 73 16.37 3.51 9.58
C PHE A 73 16.52 2.41 10.64
N GLY A 74 15.75 1.34 10.57
CA GLY A 74 15.80 0.20 11.48
C GLY A 74 16.42 -1.03 10.87
N ALA A 75 16.33 -1.18 9.54
CA ALA A 75 16.79 -2.35 8.84
C ALA A 75 17.73 -2.05 7.65
N LEU A 76 17.45 -0.99 6.89
CA LEU A 76 18.21 -0.71 5.65
C LEU A 76 19.42 0.19 5.88
N VAL A 77 19.39 1.11 6.83
CA VAL A 77 20.49 1.98 7.21
C VAL A 77 21.13 1.45 8.48
N ASP A 78 22.46 1.33 8.46
CA ASP A 78 23.21 0.90 9.65
C ASP A 78 22.94 1.81 10.85
N ALA A 79 22.79 1.22 12.04
CA ALA A 79 22.48 1.95 13.26
C ALA A 79 23.52 3.02 13.60
N ALA A 80 24.79 2.78 13.28
CA ALA A 80 25.89 3.74 13.50
C ALA A 80 25.71 5.02 12.66
N HIS A 81 25.00 4.95 11.55
CA HIS A 81 24.73 6.06 10.63
C HIS A 81 23.31 6.60 10.74
N THR A 82 22.50 6.05 11.64
CA THR A 82 21.12 6.54 11.85
C THR A 82 21.15 7.86 12.66
N PRO A 83 20.57 8.95 12.14
CA PRO A 83 20.54 10.23 12.84
C PRO A 83 19.85 10.12 14.21
N LYS A 84 20.39 10.80 15.23
CA LYS A 84 19.79 10.82 16.58
C LYS A 84 18.33 11.27 16.58
N ALA A 85 17.94 12.16 15.67
CA ALA A 85 16.57 12.60 15.48
C ALA A 85 15.62 11.45 15.15
N GLU A 86 16.06 10.41 14.44
CA GLU A 86 15.27 9.24 14.13
C GLU A 86 14.93 8.40 15.37
N THR A 87 15.85 8.29 16.32
CA THR A 87 15.57 7.59 17.57
C THR A 87 14.50 8.31 18.38
N THR A 88 14.54 9.64 18.42
CA THR A 88 13.52 10.46 19.08
C THR A 88 12.18 10.35 18.36
N TRP A 89 12.19 10.43 17.03
CA TRP A 89 10.99 10.31 16.21
C TRP A 89 10.31 8.95 16.41
N ARG A 90 11.05 7.82 16.35
CA ARG A 90 10.52 6.47 16.57
C ARG A 90 9.83 6.27 17.91
N ARG A 91 10.32 6.95 18.97
CA ARG A 91 9.69 6.91 20.31
C ARG A 91 8.39 7.70 20.36
N ARG A 92 8.26 8.74 19.53
CA ARG A 92 7.13 9.64 19.54
C ARG A 92 5.96 9.16 18.70
N TYR A 93 6.23 8.50 17.57
CA TYR A 93 5.21 8.09 16.61
C TYR A 93 4.99 6.57 16.67
N LYS A 94 3.74 6.18 16.55
CA LYS A 94 3.32 4.79 16.42
C LYS A 94 2.91 4.51 14.97
N PRO A 95 3.08 3.28 14.45
CA PRO A 95 2.45 2.87 13.21
C PRO A 95 0.94 3.03 13.29
N SER A 96 0.31 3.36 12.18
CA SER A 96 -1.15 3.33 12.09
C SER A 96 -1.67 1.89 12.18
N PRO A 97 -2.91 1.67 12.62
CA PRO A 97 -3.55 0.37 12.54
C PRO A 97 -3.52 -0.19 11.12
N SER A 98 -3.54 -1.51 11.01
CA SER A 98 -3.70 -2.24 9.75
C SER A 98 -5.18 -2.43 9.41
N PHE A 99 -5.42 -3.13 8.30
CA PHE A 99 -6.76 -3.54 7.89
C PHE A 99 -6.77 -5.04 7.61
N LEU A 100 -7.82 -5.71 8.06
CA LEU A 100 -8.19 -7.02 7.54
C LEU A 100 -8.98 -6.79 6.25
N SER A 101 -8.50 -7.38 5.15
CA SER A 101 -9.14 -7.24 3.85
C SER A 101 -9.56 -8.59 3.29
N LEU A 102 -10.76 -8.63 2.69
CA LEU A 102 -11.25 -9.78 1.92
C LEU A 102 -11.53 -9.34 0.48
N HIS A 103 -11.11 -10.16 -0.47
CA HIS A 103 -11.42 -10.01 -1.89
C HIS A 103 -12.18 -11.24 -2.35
N LEU A 104 -13.42 -11.06 -2.79
CA LEU A 104 -14.33 -12.12 -3.15
C LEU A 104 -14.81 -11.96 -4.59
N GLY A 105 -14.82 -13.05 -5.35
CA GLY A 105 -15.58 -13.13 -6.58
C GLY A 105 -16.99 -13.63 -6.25
N ILE A 106 -18.01 -12.85 -6.58
CA ILE A 106 -19.41 -13.15 -6.27
C ILE A 106 -20.25 -13.25 -7.54
N ASP A 107 -21.37 -13.97 -7.47
CA ASP A 107 -22.35 -14.02 -8.55
C ASP A 107 -23.08 -12.68 -8.65
N ALA A 108 -23.20 -12.14 -9.87
CA ALA A 108 -23.88 -10.87 -10.09
C ALA A 108 -25.39 -10.93 -9.72
N GLN A 109 -26.00 -12.11 -9.74
CA GLN A 109 -27.42 -12.29 -9.40
C GLN A 109 -27.75 -12.02 -7.93
N ILE A 110 -26.75 -12.12 -7.03
CA ILE A 110 -26.96 -11.83 -5.60
C ILE A 110 -26.87 -10.34 -5.27
N VAL A 111 -26.48 -9.51 -6.23
CA VAL A 111 -26.35 -8.07 -6.05
C VAL A 111 -27.59 -7.38 -6.60
N PRO A 112 -28.42 -6.74 -5.77
CA PRO A 112 -29.57 -5.96 -6.23
C PRO A 112 -29.17 -4.82 -7.18
N GLN A 113 -30.00 -4.54 -8.19
CA GLN A 113 -29.70 -3.60 -9.28
C GLN A 113 -29.45 -2.12 -8.89
N ALA A 114 -29.70 -1.74 -7.65
CA ALA A 114 -29.63 -0.35 -7.20
C ALA A 114 -28.42 -0.05 -6.28
N HIS A 115 -27.31 -0.79 -6.38
CA HIS A 115 -26.19 -0.60 -5.48
C HIS A 115 -25.18 0.44 -5.96
N HIS A 116 -24.72 1.24 -5.02
CA HIS A 116 -23.55 2.09 -5.18
C HIS A 116 -22.26 1.24 -5.11
N CYS A 117 -21.19 1.73 -5.73
CA CYS A 117 -19.89 1.04 -5.72
C CYS A 117 -19.26 0.94 -4.32
N HIS A 118 -19.53 1.91 -3.45
CA HIS A 118 -18.93 1.98 -2.11
C HIS A 118 -20.01 2.05 -1.04
N HIS A 119 -19.83 1.26 0.01
CA HIS A 119 -20.67 1.24 1.20
C HIS A 119 -19.80 1.29 2.46
N LEU A 120 -20.28 1.96 3.48
CA LEU A 120 -19.77 1.89 4.83
C LEU A 120 -20.86 1.31 5.72
N LEU A 121 -20.56 0.24 6.43
CA LEU A 121 -21.40 -0.36 7.46
C LEU A 121 -20.81 0.04 8.80
N LEU A 122 -21.58 0.71 9.59
CA LEU A 122 -21.18 1.32 10.85
C LEU A 122 -22.36 1.26 11.80
N GLU A 123 -22.18 0.71 13.00
CA GLU A 123 -23.22 0.65 14.02
C GLU A 123 -23.23 1.92 14.87
N ASP A 124 -22.06 2.41 15.25
CA ASP A 124 -21.90 3.64 16.04
C ASP A 124 -20.77 4.50 15.48
N TRP A 125 -21.05 5.78 15.29
CA TRP A 125 -20.05 6.76 14.84
C TRP A 125 -18.89 6.95 15.82
N ALA A 126 -19.14 6.77 17.12
CA ALA A 126 -18.11 6.86 18.15
C ALA A 126 -17.08 5.73 18.04
N GLU A 127 -17.48 4.58 17.49
CA GLU A 127 -16.64 3.38 17.35
C GLU A 127 -16.03 3.23 15.96
N MET A 128 -16.14 4.24 15.10
CA MET A 128 -15.64 4.16 13.70
C MET A 128 -14.15 3.85 13.61
N GLU A 129 -13.33 4.32 14.56
CA GLU A 129 -11.89 4.07 14.62
C GLU A 129 -11.52 2.85 15.49
N ALA A 130 -12.49 2.23 16.15
CA ALA A 130 -12.26 1.03 16.92
C ALA A 130 -11.94 -0.17 16.04
N GLU A 131 -11.34 -1.19 16.63
CA GLU A 131 -11.09 -2.47 15.94
C GLU A 131 -12.42 -3.06 15.47
N GLN A 132 -12.53 -3.31 14.15
CA GLN A 132 -13.74 -3.80 13.49
C GLN A 132 -14.98 -2.89 13.64
N GLY A 133 -14.82 -1.64 14.08
CA GLY A 133 -15.94 -0.69 14.30
C GLY A 133 -16.62 -0.25 13.00
N VAL A 134 -15.97 -0.40 11.85
CA VAL A 134 -16.52 -0.07 10.53
C VAL A 134 -16.13 -1.12 9.50
N VAL A 135 -17.06 -1.49 8.62
CA VAL A 135 -16.75 -2.33 7.46
C VAL A 135 -16.93 -1.50 6.19
N PHE A 136 -15.86 -1.37 5.43
CA PHE A 136 -15.87 -0.79 4.09
C PHE A 136 -16.15 -1.89 3.07
N LEU A 137 -17.07 -1.62 2.15
CA LEU A 137 -17.34 -2.49 1.00
C LEU A 137 -17.17 -1.70 -0.29
N SER A 138 -16.59 -2.36 -1.29
CA SER A 138 -16.40 -1.78 -2.61
C SER A 138 -16.64 -2.84 -3.68
N MET A 139 -17.46 -2.49 -4.69
CA MET A 139 -17.72 -3.31 -5.87
C MET A 139 -17.27 -2.56 -7.12
N PRO A 140 -15.97 -2.55 -7.44
CA PRO A 140 -15.42 -1.79 -8.55
C PRO A 140 -15.97 -2.23 -9.92
N THR A 141 -16.44 -3.44 -10.04
CA THR A 141 -17.09 -3.97 -11.26
C THR A 141 -18.42 -3.31 -11.60
N LEU A 142 -19.04 -2.56 -10.68
CA LEU A 142 -20.17 -1.69 -10.99
C LEU A 142 -19.77 -0.45 -11.79
N LEU A 143 -18.51 -0.01 -11.67
CA LEU A 143 -17.95 1.11 -12.42
C LEU A 143 -17.21 0.64 -13.68
N ASP A 144 -16.57 -0.52 -13.63
CA ASP A 144 -15.83 -1.11 -14.72
C ASP A 144 -16.09 -2.63 -14.78
N PRO A 145 -17.12 -3.09 -15.52
CA PRO A 145 -17.48 -4.49 -15.62
C PRO A 145 -16.36 -5.38 -16.19
N ALA A 146 -15.40 -4.82 -16.92
CA ALA A 146 -14.29 -5.57 -17.51
C ALA A 146 -13.28 -6.11 -16.47
N LEU A 147 -13.41 -5.73 -15.20
CA LEU A 147 -12.56 -6.21 -14.11
C LEU A 147 -12.90 -7.64 -13.64
N ALA A 148 -14.04 -8.19 -14.07
CA ALA A 148 -14.47 -9.55 -13.74
C ALA A 148 -15.03 -10.27 -14.96
N PRO A 149 -15.08 -11.61 -14.97
CA PRO A 149 -15.80 -12.38 -15.97
C PRO A 149 -17.30 -12.00 -16.03
N ALA A 150 -17.93 -12.21 -17.18
CA ALA A 150 -19.36 -11.95 -17.35
C ALA A 150 -20.20 -12.69 -16.29
N GLY A 151 -21.19 -12.01 -15.72
CA GLY A 151 -22.04 -12.54 -14.67
C GLY A 151 -21.40 -12.61 -13.27
N ARG A 152 -20.25 -11.99 -13.09
CA ARG A 152 -19.52 -11.94 -11.80
C ARG A 152 -19.21 -10.50 -11.37
N HIS A 153 -19.13 -10.33 -10.07
CA HIS A 153 -18.62 -9.10 -9.44
C HIS A 153 -17.43 -9.39 -8.55
N ILE A 154 -16.60 -8.35 -8.35
CA ILE A 154 -15.59 -8.31 -7.30
C ILE A 154 -16.21 -7.58 -6.11
N LEU A 155 -16.20 -8.21 -4.95
CA LEU A 155 -16.47 -7.57 -3.68
C LEU A 155 -15.16 -7.47 -2.91
N HIS A 156 -14.72 -6.24 -2.68
CA HIS A 156 -13.61 -5.93 -1.79
C HIS A 156 -14.17 -5.36 -0.51
N THR A 157 -13.82 -5.95 0.62
CA THR A 157 -14.20 -5.46 1.94
C THR A 157 -12.99 -5.37 2.85
N PHE A 158 -12.98 -4.39 3.73
CA PHE A 158 -11.93 -4.23 4.73
C PHE A 158 -12.46 -3.54 5.98
N THR A 159 -11.82 -3.87 7.13
CA THR A 159 -12.12 -3.33 8.44
C THR A 159 -10.82 -3.01 9.18
N PRO A 160 -10.77 -1.99 10.05
CA PRO A 160 -9.62 -1.75 10.91
C PRO A 160 -9.31 -3.00 11.75
N SER A 161 -8.04 -3.37 11.82
CA SER A 161 -7.60 -4.49 12.63
C SER A 161 -6.15 -4.28 13.07
N ALA A 162 -5.90 -4.35 14.36
CA ALA A 162 -4.57 -4.23 14.93
C ALA A 162 -3.76 -5.51 14.67
N ILE A 163 -2.52 -5.35 14.20
CA ILE A 163 -1.66 -6.50 13.88
C ILE A 163 -1.34 -7.35 15.11
N GLU A 164 -1.35 -6.75 16.28
CA GLU A 164 -1.10 -7.41 17.55
C GLU A 164 -2.11 -8.52 17.83
N ALA A 165 -3.35 -8.37 17.38
CA ALA A 165 -4.40 -9.38 17.52
C ALA A 165 -4.10 -10.67 16.73
N TRP A 166 -3.20 -10.61 15.73
CA TRP A 166 -2.86 -11.71 14.83
C TRP A 166 -1.53 -12.39 15.16
N ASN A 167 -0.75 -11.85 16.12
CA ASN A 167 0.56 -12.40 16.50
C ASN A 167 0.49 -13.72 17.25
N HIS A 168 -0.70 -14.25 17.53
CA HIS A 168 -0.93 -15.49 18.27
C HIS A 168 -1.43 -16.64 17.38
N LEU A 169 -1.54 -16.42 16.08
CA LEU A 169 -1.90 -17.41 15.05
C LEU A 169 -0.66 -17.94 14.32
#